data_02a7f1018f3e085afefc4b073e99373a
#
_entry.id   02a7f1018f3e085afefc4b073e99373a
#
_cell.length_a   1.000
_cell.length_b   1.000
_cell.length_c   1.000
_cell.angle_alpha   90.00
_cell.angle_beta   90.00
_cell.angle_gamma   90.00
#
_symmetry.space_group_name_H-M   'P 1'
#
loop_
_entity.id
_entity.type
_entity.pdbx_description
1 polymer ?
#
loop_
_entity_poly.entity_id
_entity_poly.type
_entity_poly.pdbx_seq_one_letter_code
_entity_poly.pdbx_strand_id
1 'polypeptide(L)'
;RLDFLQRQRADLSEAQRTLQQAIREIDVTARELFLATFVKVQENFRHIFLTLFGGGECELRLADPDLPLDCDIEIHASPRGKRTQRIHLLSSGERALVALSLLFGSFLTKPSPFCLLDEVDAPLDDANIGRYVTMLKQFKTRTQFIVITHNPRTTTDDPRITTHDAAIITSHSRRVQLSSLMTCLHPR
;
A
#
# COMPACT_ATOMS: atom_id res chain seq x y z
N ARG A 1 -33.76 43.64 22.03
CA ARG A 1 -32.73 43.51 20.98
C ARG A 1 -31.35 43.11 21.59
N LEU A 2 -30.94 43.73 22.71
CA LEU A 2 -29.68 43.41 23.38
C LEU A 2 -29.66 41.97 23.86
N ASP A 3 -30.69 41.55 24.58
CA ASP A 3 -30.82 40.18 25.13
C ASP A 3 -30.80 39.11 24.03
N PHE A 4 -31.41 39.39 22.90
CA PHE A 4 -31.34 38.49 21.73
C PHE A 4 -29.93 38.31 21.21
N LEU A 5 -29.16 39.41 21.06
CA LEU A 5 -27.77 39.35 20.61
C LEU A 5 -26.85 38.64 21.63
N GLN A 6 -27.12 38.84 22.91
CA GLN A 6 -26.37 38.15 23.99
C GLN A 6 -26.61 36.64 23.96
N ARG A 7 -27.86 36.20 23.76
CA ARG A 7 -28.18 34.78 23.61
C ARG A 7 -27.53 34.17 22.40
N GLN A 8 -27.64 34.79 21.23
CA GLN A 8 -26.97 34.31 20.02
C GLN A 8 -25.45 34.21 20.18
N ARG A 9 -24.83 35.19 20.84
CA ARG A 9 -23.40 35.15 21.13
C ARG A 9 -23.05 33.98 22.07
N ALA A 10 -23.85 33.71 23.09
CA ALA A 10 -23.66 32.59 23.99
C ALA A 10 -23.77 31.24 23.26
N ASP A 11 -24.82 31.08 22.43
CA ASP A 11 -25.06 29.88 21.64
C ASP A 11 -23.88 29.60 20.66
N LEU A 12 -23.40 30.64 19.96
CA LEU A 12 -22.23 30.54 19.08
C LEU A 12 -20.94 30.17 19.83
N SER A 13 -20.73 30.76 21.02
CA SER A 13 -19.58 30.46 21.85
C SER A 13 -19.61 29.01 22.38
N GLU A 14 -20.78 28.51 22.72
CA GLU A 14 -20.97 27.12 23.14
C GLU A 14 -20.77 26.15 21.97
N ALA A 15 -21.36 26.46 20.81
CA ALA A 15 -21.14 25.67 19.59
C ALA A 15 -19.67 25.61 19.19
N GLN A 16 -18.94 26.73 19.26
CA GLN A 16 -17.50 26.78 19.01
C GLN A 16 -16.72 25.89 19.98
N ARG A 17 -17.05 25.94 21.27
CA ARG A 17 -16.39 25.11 22.30
C ARG A 17 -16.61 23.62 22.05
N THR A 18 -17.86 23.25 21.74
CA THR A 18 -18.23 21.85 21.44
C THR A 18 -17.48 21.35 20.21
N LEU A 19 -17.40 22.18 19.16
CA LEU A 19 -16.67 21.83 17.94
C LEU A 19 -15.17 21.62 18.21
N GLN A 20 -14.57 22.53 18.99
CA GLN A 20 -13.15 22.42 19.36
C GLN A 20 -12.86 21.20 20.21
N GLN A 21 -13.80 20.80 21.06
CA GLN A 21 -13.66 19.58 21.82
C GLN A 21 -13.75 18.36 20.94
N ALA A 22 -14.72 18.29 20.02
CA ALA A 22 -14.85 17.19 19.07
C ALA A 22 -13.60 17.04 18.19
N ILE A 23 -13.04 18.14 17.71
CA ILE A 23 -11.79 18.12 16.95
C ILE A 23 -10.65 17.49 17.76
N ARG A 24 -10.47 17.92 19.02
CA ARG A 24 -9.42 17.34 19.87
C ARG A 24 -9.60 15.85 20.12
N GLU A 25 -10.83 15.39 20.33
CA GLU A 25 -11.12 13.96 20.51
C GLU A 25 -10.82 13.15 19.23
N ILE A 26 -11.14 13.71 18.06
CA ILE A 26 -10.82 13.11 16.76
C ILE A 26 -9.30 13.04 16.59
N ASP A 27 -8.56 14.12 16.86
CA ASP A 27 -7.10 14.18 16.69
C ASP A 27 -6.40 13.14 17.57
N VAL A 28 -6.81 12.99 18.82
CA VAL A 28 -6.27 11.96 19.73
C VAL A 28 -6.51 10.56 19.18
N THR A 29 -7.76 10.25 18.80
CA THR A 29 -8.13 8.94 18.27
C THR A 29 -7.41 8.64 16.94
N ALA A 30 -7.33 9.64 16.05
CA ALA A 30 -6.64 9.53 14.77
C ALA A 30 -5.13 9.26 14.97
N ARG A 31 -4.50 9.97 15.91
CA ARG A 31 -3.08 9.79 16.25
C ARG A 31 -2.81 8.37 16.77
N GLU A 32 -3.61 7.87 17.68
CA GLU A 32 -3.46 6.51 18.22
C GLU A 32 -3.62 5.45 17.13
N LEU A 33 -4.66 5.57 16.29
CA LEU A 33 -4.92 4.65 15.20
C LEU A 33 -3.82 4.70 14.13
N PHE A 34 -3.33 5.91 13.82
CA PHE A 34 -2.23 6.10 12.88
C PHE A 34 -0.96 5.41 13.37
N LEU A 35 -0.52 5.67 14.60
CA LEU A 35 0.69 5.08 15.16
C LEU A 35 0.61 3.56 15.25
N ALA A 36 -0.53 3.01 15.69
CA ALA A 36 -0.75 1.57 15.73
C ALA A 36 -0.72 0.94 14.33
N THR A 37 -1.23 1.65 13.32
CA THR A 37 -1.22 1.20 11.93
C THR A 37 0.18 1.34 11.32
N PHE A 38 0.87 2.43 11.61
CA PHE A 38 2.22 2.72 11.12
C PHE A 38 3.22 1.62 11.53
N VAL A 39 3.19 1.17 12.78
CA VAL A 39 4.03 0.06 13.26
C VAL A 39 3.78 -1.21 12.45
N LYS A 40 2.53 -1.57 12.21
CA LYS A 40 2.18 -2.75 11.40
C LYS A 40 2.65 -2.62 9.96
N VAL A 41 2.50 -1.44 9.37
CA VAL A 41 2.99 -1.18 8.00
C VAL A 41 4.50 -1.29 7.95
N GLN A 42 5.21 -0.77 8.95
CA GLN A 42 6.68 -0.85 9.06
C GLN A 42 7.17 -2.30 9.13
N GLU A 43 6.54 -3.14 9.96
CA GLU A 43 6.86 -4.56 10.07
C GLU A 43 6.60 -5.32 8.75
N ASN A 44 5.43 -5.10 8.15
CA ASN A 44 5.06 -5.72 6.87
C ASN A 44 5.98 -5.23 5.74
N PHE A 45 6.27 -3.94 5.67
CA PHE A 45 7.20 -3.36 4.70
C PHE A 45 8.57 -4.03 4.78
N ARG A 46 9.11 -4.19 5.99
CA ARG A 46 10.39 -4.88 6.21
C ARG A 46 10.33 -6.34 5.74
N HIS A 47 9.26 -7.05 6.06
CA HIS A 47 9.07 -8.44 5.63
C HIS A 47 9.07 -8.58 4.11
N ILE A 48 8.27 -7.76 3.42
CA ILE A 48 8.17 -7.77 1.95
C ILE A 48 9.49 -7.34 1.30
N PHE A 49 10.14 -6.31 1.85
CA PHE A 49 11.43 -5.85 1.36
C PHE A 49 12.47 -6.98 1.39
N LEU A 50 12.59 -7.68 2.51
CA LEU A 50 13.53 -8.81 2.65
C LEU A 50 13.21 -9.94 1.65
N THR A 51 11.93 -10.18 1.36
CA THR A 51 11.49 -11.17 0.37
C THR A 51 11.88 -10.76 -1.05
N LEU A 52 11.65 -9.49 -1.42
CA LEU A 52 11.92 -8.99 -2.77
C LEU A 52 13.41 -8.77 -3.03
N PHE A 53 14.16 -8.27 -2.07
CA PHE A 53 15.60 -8.01 -2.24
C PHE A 53 16.49 -9.21 -1.89
N GLY A 54 15.95 -10.22 -1.19
CA GLY A 54 16.72 -11.36 -0.69
C GLY A 54 17.71 -10.98 0.41
N GLY A 55 17.48 -9.87 1.12
CA GLY A 55 18.28 -9.34 2.21
C GLY A 55 18.43 -7.83 2.16
N GLY A 56 19.23 -7.28 3.09
CA GLY A 56 19.38 -5.85 3.25
C GLY A 56 18.60 -5.31 4.44
N GLU A 57 18.47 -3.99 4.52
CA GLU A 57 17.75 -3.30 5.59
C GLU A 57 16.82 -2.26 5.01
N CYS A 58 15.67 -2.07 5.63
CA CYS A 58 14.76 -0.99 5.30
C CYS A 58 14.02 -0.51 6.54
N GLU A 59 13.63 0.75 6.50
CA GLU A 59 12.96 1.41 7.61
C GLU A 59 12.06 2.53 7.09
N LEU A 60 10.90 2.67 7.72
CA LEU A 60 10.04 3.84 7.60
C LEU A 60 10.25 4.71 8.84
N ARG A 61 10.45 6.00 8.65
CA ARG A 61 10.61 6.96 9.74
C ARG A 61 9.64 8.10 9.59
N LEU A 62 9.12 8.57 10.71
CA LEU A 62 8.41 9.84 10.78
C LEU A 62 9.45 10.96 10.87
N ALA A 63 9.32 12.00 10.06
CA ALA A 63 10.22 13.14 10.08
C ALA A 63 10.11 13.89 11.41
N ASP A 64 8.90 13.95 11.98
CA ASP A 64 8.63 14.52 13.31
C ASP A 64 7.71 13.56 14.10
N PRO A 65 8.24 12.80 15.08
CA PRO A 65 7.44 11.92 15.93
C PRO A 65 6.42 12.62 16.82
N ASP A 66 6.60 13.91 17.10
CA ASP A 66 5.69 14.69 17.95
C ASP A 66 4.42 15.10 17.18
N LEU A 67 4.54 15.24 15.86
CA LEU A 67 3.46 15.62 14.94
C LEU A 67 3.19 14.52 13.89
N PRO A 68 2.82 13.30 14.30
CA PRO A 68 2.78 12.14 13.40
C PRO A 68 1.72 12.23 12.30
N LEU A 69 0.67 13.04 12.47
CA LEU A 69 -0.37 13.23 11.46
C LEU A 69 -0.03 14.29 10.41
N ASP A 70 0.90 15.20 10.74
CA ASP A 70 1.25 16.36 9.90
C ASP A 70 2.67 16.29 9.32
N CYS A 71 3.45 15.26 9.70
CA CYS A 71 4.82 15.10 9.23
C CYS A 71 4.95 14.17 8.03
N ASP A 72 6.05 14.32 7.30
CA ASP A 72 6.44 13.44 6.21
C ASP A 72 6.88 12.06 6.73
N ILE A 73 6.70 11.04 5.89
CA ILE A 73 7.23 9.69 6.11
C ILE A 73 8.46 9.51 5.24
N GLU A 74 9.62 9.31 5.85
CA GLU A 74 10.86 9.02 5.16
C GLU A 74 11.04 7.52 4.96
N ILE A 75 11.44 7.13 3.73
CA ILE A 75 11.76 5.76 3.38
C ILE A 75 13.26 5.61 3.25
N HIS A 76 13.86 4.81 4.11
CA HIS A 76 15.26 4.45 4.09
C HIS A 76 15.39 2.98 3.67
N ALA A 77 16.27 2.70 2.70
CA ALA A 77 16.50 1.36 2.21
C ALA A 77 17.97 1.13 1.91
N SER A 78 18.43 -0.09 2.22
CA SER A 78 19.78 -0.57 1.98
C SER A 78 19.68 -1.95 1.34
N PRO A 79 19.63 -2.07 0.01
CA PRO A 79 19.79 -3.35 -0.65
C PRO A 79 21.10 -4.03 -0.24
N ARG A 80 21.12 -5.35 -0.29
CA ARG A 80 22.27 -6.15 0.13
C ARG A 80 23.59 -5.67 -0.50
N GLY A 81 24.57 -5.36 0.33
CA GLY A 81 25.90 -4.87 -0.12
C GLY A 81 25.99 -3.35 -0.34
N LYS A 82 24.93 -2.60 -0.06
CA LYS A 82 24.92 -1.12 -0.12
C LYS A 82 24.73 -0.50 1.26
N ARG A 83 25.11 0.78 1.41
CA ARG A 83 24.81 1.53 2.64
C ARG A 83 23.35 1.98 2.62
N THR A 84 22.76 2.16 3.79
CA THR A 84 21.40 2.69 3.94
C THR A 84 21.31 4.09 3.34
N GLN A 85 20.35 4.27 2.44
CA GLN A 85 20.16 5.51 1.69
C GLN A 85 18.67 5.86 1.62
N ARG A 86 18.37 7.13 1.39
CA ARG A 86 17.00 7.58 1.06
C ARG A 86 16.60 7.03 -0.32
N ILE A 87 15.32 6.74 -0.51
CA ILE A 87 14.77 6.11 -1.71
C ILE A 87 15.20 6.79 -3.03
N HIS A 88 15.35 8.10 -3.04
CA HIS A 88 15.74 8.85 -4.25
C HIS A 88 17.18 8.62 -4.72
N LEU A 89 18.04 8.03 -3.88
CA LEU A 89 19.43 7.70 -4.22
C LEU A 89 19.57 6.27 -4.80
N LEU A 90 18.49 5.50 -4.83
CA LEU A 90 18.45 4.15 -5.38
C LEU A 90 18.28 4.18 -6.91
N SER A 91 18.68 3.08 -7.58
CA SER A 91 18.41 2.91 -9.02
C SER A 91 16.90 2.85 -9.29
N SER A 92 16.47 3.03 -10.55
CA SER A 92 15.05 3.01 -10.92
C SER A 92 14.37 1.69 -10.55
N GLY A 93 14.99 0.55 -10.83
CA GLY A 93 14.47 -0.77 -10.48
C GLY A 93 14.44 -1.02 -8.96
N GLU A 94 15.47 -0.58 -8.23
CA GLU A 94 15.49 -0.68 -6.76
C GLU A 94 14.39 0.20 -6.14
N ARG A 95 14.18 1.41 -6.64
CA ARG A 95 13.08 2.28 -6.19
C ARG A 95 11.72 1.64 -6.43
N ALA A 96 11.53 1.01 -7.59
CA ALA A 96 10.30 0.29 -7.90
C ALA A 96 10.04 -0.85 -6.91
N LEU A 97 11.06 -1.66 -6.60
CA LEU A 97 10.95 -2.73 -5.61
C LEU A 97 10.67 -2.22 -4.20
N VAL A 98 11.28 -1.09 -3.79
CA VAL A 98 10.99 -0.46 -2.49
C VAL A 98 9.55 0.05 -2.46
N ALA A 99 9.09 0.70 -3.53
CA ALA A 99 7.71 1.16 -3.65
C ALA A 99 6.71 0.00 -3.60
N LEU A 100 7.00 -1.11 -4.29
CA LEU A 100 6.23 -2.35 -4.20
C LEU A 100 6.21 -2.93 -2.78
N SER A 101 7.37 -2.93 -2.11
CA SER A 101 7.46 -3.40 -0.73
C SER A 101 6.54 -2.61 0.20
N LEU A 102 6.48 -1.29 0.02
CA LEU A 102 5.61 -0.42 0.81
C LEU A 102 4.13 -0.62 0.46
N LEU A 103 3.81 -0.72 -0.84
CA LEU A 103 2.44 -0.96 -1.30
C LEU A 103 1.90 -2.26 -0.71
N PHE A 104 2.63 -3.36 -0.83
CA PHE A 104 2.21 -4.65 -0.27
C PHE A 104 2.27 -4.67 1.27
N GLY A 105 3.22 -3.98 1.89
CA GLY A 105 3.27 -3.81 3.34
C GLY A 105 2.03 -3.11 3.89
N SER A 106 1.60 -2.05 3.22
CA SER A 106 0.35 -1.33 3.54
C SER A 106 -0.88 -2.20 3.27
N PHE A 107 -0.90 -2.90 2.13
CA PHE A 107 -1.98 -3.79 1.76
C PHE A 107 -2.19 -4.94 2.77
N LEU A 108 -1.11 -5.53 3.27
CA LEU A 108 -1.18 -6.61 4.27
C LEU A 108 -1.71 -6.15 5.63
N THR A 109 -1.57 -4.88 5.95
CA THR A 109 -2.09 -4.31 7.20
C THR A 109 -3.62 -4.32 7.22
N LYS A 110 -4.24 -4.08 6.06
CA LYS A 110 -5.69 -4.14 5.87
C LYS A 110 -6.00 -4.78 4.50
N PRO A 111 -5.91 -6.12 4.40
CA PRO A 111 -6.05 -6.81 3.13
C PRO A 111 -7.45 -6.62 2.54
N SER A 112 -7.50 -6.32 1.24
CA SER A 112 -8.72 -6.32 0.45
C SER A 112 -8.96 -7.72 -0.14
N PRO A 113 -10.21 -8.12 -0.40
CA PRO A 113 -10.50 -9.40 -1.06
C PRO A 113 -9.95 -9.47 -2.49
N PHE A 114 -9.73 -8.34 -3.15
CA PHE A 114 -9.12 -8.28 -4.47
C PHE A 114 -8.14 -7.11 -4.58
N CYS A 115 -7.15 -7.24 -5.48
CA CYS A 115 -6.14 -6.22 -5.78
C CYS A 115 -5.88 -6.20 -7.29
N LEU A 116 -5.99 -5.01 -7.90
CA LEU A 116 -5.66 -4.77 -9.30
C LEU A 116 -4.26 -4.17 -9.40
N LEU A 117 -3.40 -4.83 -10.18
CA LEU A 117 -2.01 -4.43 -10.41
C LEU A 117 -1.83 -4.17 -11.91
N ASP A 118 -1.61 -2.92 -12.29
CA ASP A 118 -1.51 -2.48 -13.67
C ASP A 118 -0.06 -2.08 -13.98
N GLU A 119 0.60 -2.86 -14.85
CA GLU A 119 1.99 -2.66 -15.32
C GLU A 119 3.03 -2.44 -14.20
N VAL A 120 2.81 -2.99 -13.01
CA VAL A 120 3.66 -2.79 -11.83
C VAL A 120 5.04 -3.42 -12.00
N ASP A 121 5.15 -4.39 -12.89
CA ASP A 121 6.37 -5.12 -13.24
C ASP A 121 7.19 -4.46 -14.35
N ALA A 122 6.68 -3.43 -15.03
CA ALA A 122 7.36 -2.76 -16.14
C ALA A 122 8.79 -2.25 -15.79
N PRO A 123 9.08 -1.68 -14.60
CA PRO A 123 10.42 -1.22 -14.24
C PRO A 123 11.33 -2.33 -13.69
N LEU A 124 10.85 -3.58 -13.58
CA LEU A 124 11.58 -4.69 -12.98
C LEU A 124 12.42 -5.44 -14.02
N ASP A 125 13.62 -5.85 -13.64
CA ASP A 125 14.43 -6.80 -14.40
C ASP A 125 13.92 -8.24 -14.22
N ASP A 126 14.42 -9.14 -15.04
CA ASP A 126 14.02 -10.55 -15.08
C ASP A 126 14.15 -11.28 -13.74
N ALA A 127 15.20 -10.99 -12.97
CA ALA A 127 15.43 -11.60 -11.67
C ALA A 127 14.42 -11.11 -10.62
N ASN A 128 14.08 -9.82 -10.69
CA ASN A 128 13.13 -9.20 -9.78
C ASN A 128 11.69 -9.56 -10.11
N ILE A 129 11.37 -9.82 -11.39
CA ILE A 129 10.06 -10.35 -11.79
C ILE A 129 9.81 -11.72 -11.14
N GLY A 130 10.78 -12.63 -11.15
CA GLY A 130 10.63 -13.92 -10.49
C GLY A 130 10.33 -13.80 -8.99
N ARG A 131 10.97 -12.86 -8.30
CA ARG A 131 10.73 -12.57 -6.88
C ARG A 131 9.35 -11.96 -6.64
N TYR A 132 8.95 -11.03 -7.50
CA TYR A 132 7.62 -10.42 -7.48
C TYR A 132 6.50 -11.47 -7.64
N VAL A 133 6.61 -12.34 -8.64
CA VAL A 133 5.65 -13.43 -8.86
C VAL A 133 5.62 -14.38 -7.65
N THR A 134 6.78 -14.73 -7.09
CA THR A 134 6.86 -15.58 -5.89
C THR A 134 6.16 -14.93 -4.70
N MET A 135 6.31 -13.64 -4.51
CA MET A 135 5.61 -12.87 -3.48
C MET A 135 4.10 -12.90 -3.69
N LEU A 136 3.60 -12.64 -4.91
CA LEU A 136 2.16 -12.72 -5.21
C LEU A 136 1.57 -14.10 -4.86
N LYS A 137 2.32 -15.18 -5.15
CA LYS A 137 1.91 -16.56 -4.82
C LYS A 137 1.72 -16.78 -3.32
N GLN A 138 2.46 -16.08 -2.46
CA GLN A 138 2.30 -16.20 -1.00
C GLN A 138 0.99 -15.59 -0.52
N PHE A 139 0.50 -14.56 -1.19
CA PHE A 139 -0.70 -13.83 -0.77
C PHE A 139 -2.00 -14.25 -1.47
N LYS A 140 -1.92 -15.07 -2.51
CA LYS A 140 -3.09 -15.55 -3.28
C LYS A 140 -4.15 -16.27 -2.45
N THR A 141 -3.80 -16.83 -1.29
CA THR A 141 -4.74 -17.53 -0.40
C THR A 141 -5.72 -16.60 0.31
N ARG A 142 -5.39 -15.31 0.40
CA ARG A 142 -6.19 -14.30 1.12
C ARG A 142 -6.78 -13.24 0.21
N THR A 143 -6.21 -13.07 -0.99
CA THR A 143 -6.54 -11.99 -1.91
C THR A 143 -6.51 -12.50 -3.33
N GLN A 144 -7.51 -12.13 -4.11
CA GLN A 144 -7.52 -12.33 -5.55
C GLN A 144 -6.73 -11.21 -6.22
N PHE A 145 -5.68 -11.56 -6.98
CA PHE A 145 -4.91 -10.60 -7.76
C PHE A 145 -5.36 -10.60 -9.22
N ILE A 146 -5.57 -9.40 -9.76
CA ILE A 146 -5.78 -9.16 -11.18
C ILE A 146 -4.55 -8.39 -11.64
N VAL A 147 -3.72 -9.01 -12.48
CA VAL A 147 -2.46 -8.42 -12.94
C VAL A 147 -2.56 -8.14 -14.44
N ILE A 148 -2.37 -6.86 -14.79
CA ILE A 148 -2.25 -6.40 -16.17
C ILE A 148 -0.76 -6.19 -16.44
N THR A 149 -0.21 -6.90 -17.43
CA THR A 149 1.22 -6.86 -17.73
C THR A 149 1.50 -7.09 -19.22
N HIS A 150 2.55 -6.47 -19.71
CA HIS A 150 3.15 -6.73 -21.03
C HIS A 150 4.29 -7.76 -20.96
N ASN A 151 4.73 -8.14 -19.77
CA ASN A 151 5.85 -9.02 -19.60
C ASN A 151 5.42 -10.50 -19.65
N PRO A 152 5.87 -11.26 -20.65
CA PRO A 152 5.50 -12.66 -20.79
C PRO A 152 5.97 -13.53 -19.62
N ARG A 153 7.00 -13.13 -18.87
CA ARG A 153 7.51 -13.89 -17.72
C ARG A 153 6.63 -13.78 -16.49
N THR A 154 5.90 -12.69 -16.35
CA THR A 154 4.88 -12.57 -15.29
C THR A 154 3.74 -13.54 -15.54
N THR A 155 3.51 -13.94 -16.82
CA THR A 155 2.39 -14.79 -17.22
C THR A 155 2.75 -16.27 -17.37
N THR A 156 4.02 -16.63 -17.67
CA THR A 156 4.41 -17.97 -18.14
C THR A 156 4.96 -18.90 -17.07
N ASP A 157 5.41 -18.38 -15.92
CA ASP A 157 6.14 -19.19 -14.94
C ASP A 157 5.27 -20.02 -13.97
N ASP A 158 3.94 -19.91 -14.00
CA ASP A 158 3.07 -20.77 -13.21
C ASP A 158 1.69 -20.98 -13.84
N PRO A 159 1.41 -22.17 -14.42
CA PRO A 159 0.07 -22.52 -14.90
C PRO A 159 -0.98 -22.54 -13.77
N ARG A 160 -0.57 -22.48 -12.50
CA ARG A 160 -1.46 -22.41 -11.34
C ARG A 160 -1.91 -20.99 -10.99
N ILE A 161 -1.31 -19.95 -11.57
CA ILE A 161 -1.80 -18.57 -11.46
C ILE A 161 -3.06 -18.35 -12.32
N THR A 162 -3.30 -19.24 -13.31
CA THR A 162 -4.49 -19.22 -14.17
C THR A 162 -5.73 -19.87 -13.58
N THR A 163 -5.64 -20.51 -12.40
CA THR A 163 -6.78 -21.21 -11.79
C THR A 163 -7.23 -20.53 -10.49
N HIS A 164 -8.35 -19.86 -10.53
CA HIS A 164 -9.25 -19.41 -9.46
C HIS A 164 -8.81 -18.27 -8.53
N ASP A 165 -7.51 -17.99 -8.32
CA ASP A 165 -7.08 -17.02 -7.30
C ASP A 165 -6.31 -15.80 -7.84
N ALA A 166 -5.91 -15.80 -9.11
CA ALA A 166 -5.33 -14.64 -9.78
C ALA A 166 -5.66 -14.69 -11.28
N ALA A 167 -6.32 -13.67 -11.79
CA ALA A 167 -6.52 -13.48 -13.22
C ALA A 167 -5.34 -12.64 -13.76
N ILE A 168 -4.57 -13.21 -14.70
CA ILE A 168 -3.55 -12.46 -15.43
C ILE A 168 -4.15 -12.08 -16.78
N ILE A 169 -4.30 -10.79 -17.01
CA ILE A 169 -4.76 -10.25 -18.28
C ILE A 169 -3.54 -9.76 -19.03
N THR A 170 -3.16 -10.44 -20.11
CA THR A 170 -2.12 -9.97 -21.02
C THR A 170 -2.73 -9.03 -22.06
N SER A 171 -2.16 -7.85 -22.23
CA SER A 171 -2.67 -6.83 -23.14
C SER A 171 -2.31 -7.07 -24.64
N HIS A 172 -1.98 -8.31 -25.03
CA HIS A 172 -1.66 -8.62 -26.44
C HIS A 172 -2.88 -8.62 -27.38
N SER A 173 -4.07 -8.39 -26.86
CA SER A 173 -5.28 -8.27 -27.67
C SER A 173 -6.10 -7.06 -27.23
N ARG A 174 -6.31 -6.13 -28.15
CA ARG A 174 -7.14 -4.91 -27.97
C ARG A 174 -8.64 -5.18 -27.64
N ARG A 175 -8.97 -6.35 -27.09
CA ARG A 175 -10.30 -6.72 -26.61
C ARG A 175 -10.19 -7.41 -25.27
N VAL A 176 -10.28 -6.63 -24.19
CA VAL A 176 -10.63 -7.16 -22.88
C VAL A 176 -12.03 -7.79 -23.01
N GLN A 177 -12.13 -9.11 -23.02
CA GLN A 177 -13.43 -9.78 -22.90
C GLN A 177 -13.90 -9.64 -21.45
N LEU A 178 -14.68 -8.58 -21.20
CA LEU A 178 -15.35 -8.35 -19.91
C LEU A 178 -16.21 -9.55 -19.43
N SER A 179 -16.55 -10.47 -20.32
CA SER A 179 -17.26 -11.70 -20.00
C SER A 179 -16.49 -12.65 -19.06
N SER A 180 -15.14 -12.65 -19.11
CA SER A 180 -14.32 -13.48 -18.21
C SER A 180 -14.23 -12.91 -16.81
N LEU A 181 -14.36 -11.58 -16.64
CA LEU A 181 -14.36 -10.92 -15.34
C LEU A 181 -15.66 -11.19 -14.56
N MET A 182 -16.79 -11.31 -15.25
CA MET A 182 -18.08 -11.58 -14.60
C MET A 182 -18.18 -13.02 -14.05
N THR A 183 -17.48 -13.98 -14.63
CA THR A 183 -17.49 -15.37 -14.15
C THR A 183 -16.67 -15.55 -12.87
N CYS A 184 -15.68 -14.68 -12.62
CA CYS A 184 -14.86 -14.70 -11.41
C CYS A 184 -15.50 -13.98 -10.21
N LEU A 185 -16.55 -13.16 -10.43
CA LEU A 185 -17.20 -12.35 -9.39
C LEU A 185 -18.41 -13.03 -8.75
N HIS A 186 -18.80 -14.25 -9.18
CA HIS A 186 -19.87 -15.01 -8.54
C HIS A 186 -19.28 -16.12 -7.67
N PRO A 187 -19.28 -16.01 -6.34
CA PRO A 187 -19.00 -17.13 -5.45
C PRO A 187 -20.18 -18.12 -5.53
N ARG A 188 -19.88 -19.37 -5.75
CA ARG A 188 -20.81 -20.47 -5.45
C ARG A 188 -20.84 -20.71 -3.95
#